data_e186a1a0b5d4a2bed4078514cb713e6f
#
_entry.id   e186a1a0b5d4a2bed4078514cb713e6f
#
_cell.length_a   1.000
_cell.length_b   1.000
_cell.length_c   1.000
_cell.angle_alpha   90.00
_cell.angle_beta   90.00
_cell.angle_gamma   90.00
#
_symmetry.space_group_name_H-M   'P 1'
#
loop_
_entity.id
_entity.type
_entity.pdbx_description
1 polymer ?
#
loop_
_entity_poly.entity_id
_entity_poly.type
_entity_poly.pdbx_seq_one_letter_code
_entity_poly.pdbx_strand_id
1 'polypeptide(L)'
;VTQLYDSSAQRPGALPPPGCPAHAGTGAEPLHAPEFGRDPFAVYRRLREAHGPLAPVELDGGVPAMLCVGYETALEIMRRPETFSKDPRNWRDRNEGLLSESSFAPRVLRPRPQVDFVDGEEHRRLRGAIEDSTGRIDPGALRTYVERTADTLIDQFCEAGEAELIGSYCALVPVLVMGQLFGCPQEIMDRLLRGVAAFIDGSDPLGGDRVAAEALRELIDLKRREPAADITSWLIAHPARLTDEELVEQLLLLLGMGTGVMPGLIGSALRLLLTDERFSGDVMGGSMLVEDALDEVLWTDPPLANMGLYFPVHDTNIGGTRLRAGDAVMISLAATNRDALLRSPHKQGNRAHLAFGAGPHACPGRSSARLIASVALEKLLDRIPDLALAGEVEQLKWLSGVFVRGVITLPVRFAPVIKPGSRRTMVPPGVRPGERDQPPHPDQRDGRQDAPQGASPLPSVPSLSLSLPAPPGSGGEFQPEGEDRQKQQSALLGFLTRWRRSR
;
A
#
# COMPACT_ATOMS: atom_id res chain seq x y z
N VAL A 1 -0.17 -33.14 -36.49
CA VAL A 1 -0.85 -31.95 -36.98
C VAL A 1 -0.19 -30.73 -36.33
N THR A 2 0.93 -30.36 -36.98
CA THR A 2 1.75 -29.20 -36.65
C THR A 2 1.38 -28.12 -37.66
N GLN A 3 1.06 -26.95 -37.25
CA GLN A 3 1.05 -25.65 -37.88
C GLN A 3 -0.12 -24.82 -37.40
N LEU A 4 0.24 -23.71 -36.73
CA LEU A 4 -0.43 -22.41 -36.77
C LEU A 4 -0.08 -21.62 -35.51
N TYR A 5 1.12 -21.00 -35.49
CA TYR A 5 1.36 -19.73 -34.81
C TYR A 5 2.57 -19.08 -35.50
N ASP A 6 2.31 -18.47 -36.63
CA ASP A 6 3.19 -17.48 -37.22
C ASP A 6 2.63 -16.11 -36.87
N SER A 7 3.17 -15.50 -35.82
CA SER A 7 2.80 -14.17 -35.34
C SER A 7 3.82 -13.11 -35.76
N SER A 8 4.14 -13.05 -37.06
CA SER A 8 4.97 -11.99 -37.64
C SER A 8 4.17 -11.08 -38.57
N ALA A 9 3.08 -10.51 -38.07
CA ALA A 9 2.44 -9.36 -38.68
C ALA A 9 2.45 -8.18 -37.74
N GLN A 10 3.63 -7.61 -37.49
CA GLN A 10 3.75 -6.24 -37.03
C GLN A 10 3.09 -5.34 -38.08
N ARG A 11 1.89 -4.82 -37.76
CA ARG A 11 1.37 -3.65 -38.50
C ARG A 11 2.38 -2.51 -38.23
N PRO A 12 2.88 -1.80 -39.26
CA PRO A 12 3.67 -0.61 -39.02
C PRO A 12 2.81 0.36 -38.22
N GLY A 13 3.25 0.68 -37.00
CA GLY A 13 2.58 1.66 -36.14
C GLY A 13 2.43 2.96 -36.93
N ALA A 14 1.23 3.50 -36.96
CA ALA A 14 1.00 4.85 -37.44
C ALA A 14 1.92 5.80 -36.69
N LEU A 15 2.73 6.58 -37.40
CA LEU A 15 3.58 7.61 -36.82
C LEU A 15 2.70 8.56 -36.00
N PRO A 16 3.07 8.87 -34.76
CA PRO A 16 2.31 9.78 -33.93
C PRO A 16 2.22 11.16 -34.60
N PRO A 17 1.09 11.88 -34.41
CA PRO A 17 0.92 13.20 -35.01
C PRO A 17 1.95 14.21 -34.46
N PRO A 18 2.49 15.09 -35.30
CA PRO A 18 3.51 16.04 -34.87
C PRO A 18 2.96 17.04 -33.83
N GLY A 19 3.69 17.22 -32.72
CA GLY A 19 3.46 18.31 -31.78
C GLY A 19 3.41 18.04 -30.29
N CYS A 20 3.34 16.76 -29.81
CA CYS A 20 3.51 16.47 -28.40
C CYS A 20 4.91 15.94 -28.09
N PRO A 21 5.64 16.47 -27.07
CA PRO A 21 6.96 15.96 -26.70
C PRO A 21 6.95 14.45 -26.32
N ALA A 22 5.86 13.93 -25.76
CA ALA A 22 5.71 12.52 -25.47
C ALA A 22 5.63 11.64 -26.73
N HIS A 23 5.23 12.20 -27.87
CA HIS A 23 5.10 11.51 -29.16
C HIS A 23 6.23 11.83 -30.13
N ALA A 24 7.21 12.64 -29.75
CA ALA A 24 8.37 12.95 -30.57
C ALA A 24 9.36 11.77 -30.57
N GLY A 25 8.98 10.64 -31.13
CA GLY A 25 9.71 9.38 -31.12
C GLY A 25 11.22 9.55 -31.23
N THR A 26 11.97 8.88 -30.36
CA THR A 26 13.43 8.83 -30.13
C THR A 26 13.93 9.67 -28.94
N GLY A 27 13.46 9.39 -27.73
CA GLY A 27 13.97 10.03 -26.52
C GLY A 27 13.11 9.92 -25.26
N ALA A 28 11.96 9.23 -25.35
CA ALA A 28 11.14 8.94 -24.17
C ALA A 28 11.83 7.87 -23.31
N GLU A 29 11.99 8.15 -22.01
CA GLU A 29 12.61 7.22 -21.05
C GLU A 29 11.64 6.08 -20.72
N PRO A 30 11.99 4.80 -20.95
CA PRO A 30 11.12 3.67 -20.62
C PRO A 30 11.12 3.40 -19.12
N LEU A 31 10.04 3.75 -18.41
CA LEU A 31 9.92 3.52 -16.97
C LEU A 31 9.72 2.03 -16.59
N HIS A 32 9.45 1.18 -17.57
CA HIS A 32 9.36 -0.28 -17.38
C HIS A 32 10.73 -0.98 -17.53
N ALA A 33 11.79 -0.25 -17.91
CA ALA A 33 13.12 -0.81 -18.08
C ALA A 33 13.76 -1.24 -16.74
N PRO A 34 14.61 -2.29 -16.73
CA PRO A 34 15.30 -2.75 -15.51
C PRO A 34 16.17 -1.67 -14.85
N GLU A 35 16.67 -0.71 -15.60
CA GLU A 35 17.46 0.41 -15.11
C GLU A 35 16.63 1.28 -14.16
N PHE A 36 15.39 1.61 -14.54
CA PHE A 36 14.46 2.34 -13.69
C PHE A 36 14.17 1.58 -12.39
N GLY A 37 13.90 0.27 -12.46
CA GLY A 37 13.67 -0.56 -11.28
C GLY A 37 14.87 -0.61 -10.32
N ARG A 38 16.10 -0.50 -10.86
CA ARG A 38 17.34 -0.53 -10.07
C ARG A 38 17.61 0.79 -9.33
N ASP A 39 17.53 1.92 -10.02
CA ASP A 39 17.75 3.26 -9.45
C ASP A 39 16.84 4.32 -10.09
N PRO A 40 15.57 4.39 -9.68
CA PRO A 40 14.64 5.38 -10.21
C PRO A 40 15.08 6.82 -9.94
N PHE A 41 15.83 7.06 -8.87
CA PHE A 41 16.27 8.41 -8.52
C PHE A 41 17.37 8.94 -9.43
N ALA A 42 18.26 8.08 -9.92
CA ALA A 42 19.21 8.47 -10.96
C ALA A 42 18.46 8.83 -12.27
N VAL A 43 17.43 8.04 -12.64
CA VAL A 43 16.59 8.33 -13.80
C VAL A 43 15.84 9.66 -13.62
N TYR A 44 15.18 9.90 -12.50
CA TYR A 44 14.47 11.17 -12.24
C TYR A 44 15.40 12.38 -12.32
N ARG A 45 16.62 12.29 -11.79
CA ARG A 45 17.61 13.34 -11.87
C ARG A 45 18.00 13.63 -13.32
N ARG A 46 18.35 12.61 -14.09
CA ARG A 46 18.67 12.71 -15.52
C ARG A 46 17.53 13.35 -16.32
N LEU A 47 16.29 12.92 -16.08
CA LEU A 47 15.12 13.48 -16.73
C LEU A 47 14.94 14.96 -16.41
N ARG A 48 15.12 15.38 -15.15
CA ARG A 48 15.03 16.77 -14.74
C ARG A 48 16.10 17.63 -15.38
N GLU A 49 17.34 17.15 -15.43
CA GLU A 49 18.47 17.84 -16.06
C GLU A 49 18.27 18.03 -17.56
N ALA A 50 17.73 17.02 -18.25
CA ALA A 50 17.53 17.04 -19.69
C ALA A 50 16.28 17.82 -20.15
N HIS A 51 15.17 17.74 -19.38
CA HIS A 51 13.85 18.21 -19.82
C HIS A 51 13.19 19.23 -18.88
N GLY A 52 13.80 19.52 -17.73
CA GLY A 52 13.18 20.37 -16.71
C GLY A 52 12.09 19.64 -15.91
N PRO A 53 11.00 20.32 -15.52
CA PRO A 53 10.00 19.78 -14.60
C PRO A 53 9.06 18.73 -15.20
N LEU A 54 8.98 18.63 -16.55
CA LEU A 54 8.15 17.68 -17.29
C LEU A 54 8.98 16.95 -18.35
N ALA A 55 9.10 15.65 -18.24
CA ALA A 55 9.92 14.82 -19.12
C ALA A 55 9.08 13.78 -19.90
N PRO A 56 9.38 13.53 -21.18
CA PRO A 56 8.72 12.48 -21.95
C PRO A 56 9.17 11.11 -21.45
N VAL A 57 8.21 10.23 -21.21
CA VAL A 57 8.43 8.86 -20.72
C VAL A 57 7.54 7.87 -21.45
N GLU A 58 7.92 6.60 -21.39
CA GLU A 58 7.14 5.49 -21.89
C GLU A 58 6.78 4.53 -20.73
N LEU A 59 5.49 4.27 -20.58
CA LEU A 59 4.98 3.26 -19.65
C LEU A 59 4.95 1.88 -20.33
N ASP A 60 4.67 0.83 -19.54
CA ASP A 60 4.57 -0.52 -20.04
C ASP A 60 3.60 -0.63 -21.22
N GLY A 61 4.02 -1.39 -22.26
CA GLY A 61 3.26 -1.57 -23.49
C GLY A 61 3.34 -0.40 -24.48
N GLY A 62 4.37 0.44 -24.39
CA GLY A 62 4.59 1.54 -25.34
C GLY A 62 3.65 2.73 -25.11
N VAL A 63 3.10 2.88 -23.91
CA VAL A 63 2.14 3.97 -23.57
C VAL A 63 2.90 5.27 -23.32
N PRO A 64 2.75 6.30 -24.17
CA PRO A 64 3.43 7.57 -23.99
C PRO A 64 2.81 8.38 -22.86
N ALA A 65 3.66 9.06 -22.07
CA ALA A 65 3.24 9.98 -21.04
C ALA A 65 4.28 11.08 -20.80
N MET A 66 3.87 12.13 -20.12
CA MET A 66 4.78 13.12 -19.55
C MET A 66 4.93 12.85 -18.06
N LEU A 67 6.15 12.70 -17.54
CA LEU A 67 6.42 12.55 -16.12
C LEU A 67 6.74 13.92 -15.51
N CYS A 68 5.91 14.35 -14.56
CA CYS A 68 6.18 15.56 -13.77
C CYS A 68 7.15 15.23 -12.64
N VAL A 69 8.35 15.84 -12.69
CA VAL A 69 9.44 15.66 -11.70
C VAL A 69 9.76 16.96 -10.94
N GLY A 70 9.06 18.06 -11.24
CA GLY A 70 9.19 19.36 -10.57
C GLY A 70 8.09 19.59 -9.54
N TYR A 71 8.44 20.02 -8.33
CA TYR A 71 7.53 20.18 -7.21
C TYR A 71 6.43 21.22 -7.46
N GLU A 72 6.81 22.44 -7.87
CA GLU A 72 5.85 23.54 -8.14
C GLU A 72 4.90 23.19 -9.28
N THR A 73 5.43 22.56 -10.34
CA THR A 73 4.64 22.10 -11.49
C THR A 73 3.64 21.03 -11.08
N ALA A 74 4.04 20.09 -10.22
CA ALA A 74 3.15 19.08 -9.67
C ALA A 74 2.02 19.67 -8.82
N LEU A 75 2.36 20.65 -7.95
CA LEU A 75 1.35 21.38 -7.18
C LEU A 75 0.35 22.11 -8.06
N GLU A 76 0.83 22.75 -9.13
CA GLU A 76 -0.02 23.46 -10.07
C GLU A 76 -0.98 22.48 -10.77
N ILE A 77 -0.48 21.35 -11.27
CA ILE A 77 -1.32 20.30 -11.92
C ILE A 77 -2.38 19.80 -10.94
N MET A 78 -1.99 19.38 -9.74
CA MET A 78 -2.91 18.79 -8.77
C MET A 78 -3.96 19.76 -8.20
N ARG A 79 -3.71 21.08 -8.25
CA ARG A 79 -4.60 22.09 -7.70
C ARG A 79 -5.53 22.72 -8.71
N ARG A 80 -5.40 22.39 -10.01
CA ARG A 80 -6.18 22.97 -11.09
C ARG A 80 -7.01 21.94 -11.83
N PRO A 81 -8.03 21.32 -11.16
CA PRO A 81 -8.86 20.29 -11.76
C PRO A 81 -9.64 20.79 -12.99
N GLU A 82 -9.89 22.10 -13.10
CA GLU A 82 -10.50 22.73 -14.27
C GLU A 82 -9.60 22.71 -15.51
N THR A 83 -8.30 22.54 -15.31
CA THR A 83 -7.30 22.46 -16.41
C THR A 83 -6.78 21.03 -16.57
N PHE A 84 -6.57 20.31 -15.47
CA PHE A 84 -5.99 18.96 -15.43
C PHE A 84 -6.97 17.97 -14.80
N SER A 85 -7.73 17.31 -15.64
CA SER A 85 -8.71 16.31 -15.25
C SER A 85 -8.04 14.99 -14.83
N LYS A 86 -8.60 14.29 -13.86
CA LYS A 86 -8.25 12.90 -13.57
C LYS A 86 -9.14 11.88 -14.27
N ASP A 87 -10.14 12.33 -14.99
CA ASP A 87 -11.07 11.48 -15.72
C ASP A 87 -10.44 10.87 -16.97
N PRO A 88 -10.27 9.54 -17.05
CA PRO A 88 -9.69 8.87 -18.21
C PRO A 88 -10.49 9.03 -19.51
N ARG A 89 -11.73 9.53 -19.45
CA ARG A 89 -12.52 9.90 -20.63
C ARG A 89 -11.87 11.05 -21.41
N ASN A 90 -10.99 11.82 -20.77
CA ASN A 90 -10.20 12.87 -21.40
C ASN A 90 -8.89 12.35 -22.02
N TRP A 91 -8.54 11.08 -21.89
CA TRP A 91 -7.29 10.52 -22.42
C TRP A 91 -7.36 10.39 -23.94
N ARG A 92 -6.62 11.28 -24.65
CA ARG A 92 -6.66 11.32 -26.12
C ARG A 92 -6.26 9.99 -26.76
N ASP A 93 -5.10 9.43 -26.40
CA ASP A 93 -4.56 8.23 -27.06
C ASP A 93 -5.49 7.02 -26.86
N ARG A 94 -6.21 6.98 -25.74
CA ARG A 94 -7.27 6.00 -25.49
C ARG A 94 -8.45 6.21 -26.43
N ASN A 95 -8.92 7.46 -26.57
CA ASN A 95 -10.07 7.82 -27.36
C ASN A 95 -9.80 7.63 -28.87
N GLU A 96 -8.54 7.77 -29.29
CA GLU A 96 -8.08 7.52 -30.66
C GLU A 96 -7.75 6.04 -30.93
N GLY A 97 -7.87 5.15 -29.92
CA GLY A 97 -7.62 3.71 -30.05
C GLY A 97 -6.14 3.36 -30.26
N LEU A 98 -5.24 4.21 -29.80
CA LEU A 98 -3.79 4.03 -29.97
C LEU A 98 -3.16 3.13 -28.90
N LEU A 99 -3.90 2.83 -27.81
CA LEU A 99 -3.39 2.08 -26.68
C LEU A 99 -3.80 0.61 -26.75
N SER A 100 -2.89 -0.28 -26.34
CA SER A 100 -3.21 -1.68 -26.16
C SER A 100 -3.94 -1.91 -24.85
N GLU A 101 -5.13 -2.50 -24.88
CA GLU A 101 -5.89 -2.87 -23.67
C GLU A 101 -5.18 -3.95 -22.82
N SER A 102 -4.16 -4.64 -23.37
CA SER A 102 -3.33 -5.57 -22.61
C SER A 102 -2.29 -4.87 -21.73
N SER A 103 -1.98 -3.59 -22.00
CA SER A 103 -1.02 -2.82 -21.21
C SER A 103 -1.59 -2.48 -19.83
N PHE A 104 -0.70 -2.41 -18.81
CA PHE A 104 -1.11 -2.20 -17.43
C PHE A 104 -1.82 -0.84 -17.21
N ALA A 105 -1.23 0.26 -17.68
CA ALA A 105 -1.78 1.60 -17.45
C ALA A 105 -3.19 1.80 -18.04
N PRO A 106 -3.47 1.50 -19.34
CA PRO A 106 -4.82 1.56 -19.89
C PRO A 106 -5.84 0.69 -19.16
N ARG A 107 -5.43 -0.48 -18.68
CA ARG A 107 -6.28 -1.42 -17.96
C ARG A 107 -6.68 -0.90 -16.57
N VAL A 108 -5.72 -0.39 -15.79
CA VAL A 108 -5.96 0.12 -14.45
C VAL A 108 -6.66 1.48 -14.48
N LEU A 109 -6.28 2.35 -15.40
CA LEU A 109 -6.78 3.73 -15.53
C LEU A 109 -7.95 3.82 -16.54
N ARG A 110 -8.82 2.82 -16.57
CA ARG A 110 -10.06 2.87 -17.35
C ARG A 110 -11.14 3.72 -16.66
N PRO A 111 -12.06 4.35 -17.39
CA PRO A 111 -13.19 5.08 -16.79
C PRO A 111 -14.00 4.19 -15.85
N ARG A 112 -14.20 4.66 -14.62
CA ARG A 112 -15.00 4.03 -13.56
C ARG A 112 -15.70 5.12 -12.73
N PRO A 113 -16.81 4.88 -12.08
CA PRO A 113 -17.45 5.81 -11.15
C PRO A 113 -16.71 5.81 -9.80
N GLN A 114 -15.42 6.10 -9.83
CA GLN A 114 -14.50 6.10 -8.70
C GLN A 114 -14.01 7.53 -8.44
N VAL A 115 -13.94 7.94 -7.18
CA VAL A 115 -13.58 9.31 -6.80
C VAL A 115 -12.26 9.78 -7.42
N ASP A 116 -11.33 8.87 -7.71
CA ASP A 116 -10.03 9.19 -8.31
C ASP A 116 -10.08 9.33 -9.84
N PHE A 117 -11.21 9.04 -10.50
CA PHE A 117 -11.41 9.08 -11.95
C PHE A 117 -12.56 9.99 -12.40
N VAL A 118 -13.01 10.87 -11.53
CA VAL A 118 -14.06 11.85 -11.82
C VAL A 118 -13.68 13.22 -11.27
N ASP A 119 -14.27 14.26 -11.84
CA ASP A 119 -14.02 15.66 -11.45
C ASP A 119 -15.32 16.39 -11.12
N GLY A 120 -15.23 17.65 -10.76
CA GLY A 120 -16.35 18.57 -10.60
C GLY A 120 -17.35 18.15 -9.54
N GLU A 121 -18.63 18.14 -9.88
CA GLU A 121 -19.72 17.86 -8.93
C GLU A 121 -19.78 16.39 -8.54
N GLU A 122 -19.52 15.48 -9.48
CA GLU A 122 -19.46 14.05 -9.23
C GLU A 122 -18.36 13.72 -8.24
N HIS A 123 -17.14 14.26 -8.45
CA HIS A 123 -16.04 14.13 -7.50
C HIS A 123 -16.44 14.66 -6.11
N ARG A 124 -17.01 15.87 -6.01
CA ARG A 124 -17.39 16.44 -4.72
C ARG A 124 -18.40 15.58 -3.97
N ARG A 125 -19.37 14.98 -4.67
CA ARG A 125 -20.39 14.10 -4.09
C ARG A 125 -19.77 12.81 -3.53
N LEU A 126 -18.94 12.12 -4.32
CA LEU A 126 -18.26 10.89 -3.89
C LEU A 126 -17.24 11.18 -2.79
N ARG A 127 -16.47 12.25 -2.94
CA ARG A 127 -15.48 12.69 -1.98
C ARG A 127 -16.09 13.03 -0.62
N GLY A 128 -17.18 13.76 -0.60
CA GLY A 128 -17.93 14.08 0.62
C GLY A 128 -18.38 12.82 1.35
N ALA A 129 -18.92 11.83 0.62
CA ALA A 129 -19.32 10.56 1.22
C ALA A 129 -18.13 9.81 1.88
N ILE A 130 -16.97 9.82 1.24
CA ILE A 130 -15.75 9.19 1.79
C ILE A 130 -15.27 9.95 3.02
N GLU A 131 -15.16 11.28 2.95
CA GLU A 131 -14.65 12.11 4.05
C GLU A 131 -15.56 12.05 5.27
N ASP A 132 -16.87 12.16 5.08
CA ASP A 132 -17.85 12.06 6.16
C ASP A 132 -17.86 10.67 6.81
N SER A 133 -17.66 9.60 6.02
CA SER A 133 -17.59 8.22 6.55
C SER A 133 -16.29 7.96 7.27
N THR A 134 -15.15 8.31 6.70
CA THR A 134 -13.84 8.12 7.32
C THR A 134 -13.61 9.04 8.52
N GLY A 135 -14.24 10.23 8.53
CA GLY A 135 -14.20 11.18 9.64
C GLY A 135 -14.89 10.69 10.93
N ARG A 136 -15.70 9.63 10.84
CA ARG A 136 -16.33 8.98 12.00
C ARG A 136 -15.40 8.04 12.76
N ILE A 137 -14.22 7.74 12.20
CA ILE A 137 -13.24 6.86 12.86
C ILE A 137 -12.71 7.59 14.09
N ASP A 138 -12.93 7.02 15.28
CA ASP A 138 -12.32 7.51 16.51
C ASP A 138 -10.83 7.16 16.56
N PRO A 139 -9.92 8.16 16.65
CA PRO A 139 -8.48 7.91 16.64
C PRO A 139 -7.98 7.07 17.82
N GLY A 140 -8.63 7.18 19.00
CA GLY A 140 -8.29 6.40 20.18
C GLY A 140 -8.65 4.92 20.03
N ALA A 141 -9.86 4.66 19.51
CA ALA A 141 -10.28 3.29 19.18
C ALA A 141 -9.40 2.67 18.10
N LEU A 142 -9.06 3.46 17.04
CA LEU A 142 -8.14 3.02 16.00
C LEU A 142 -6.76 2.67 16.58
N ARG A 143 -6.17 3.55 17.40
CA ARG A 143 -4.89 3.28 18.08
C ARG A 143 -4.95 1.96 18.86
N THR A 144 -5.94 1.80 19.74
CA THR A 144 -6.12 0.59 20.54
C THR A 144 -6.23 -0.67 19.68
N TYR A 145 -6.95 -0.58 18.56
CA TYR A 145 -7.09 -1.72 17.65
C TYR A 145 -5.77 -2.07 16.95
N VAL A 146 -5.02 -1.06 16.49
CA VAL A 146 -3.69 -1.26 15.88
C VAL A 146 -2.72 -1.87 16.88
N GLU A 147 -2.69 -1.38 18.12
CA GLU A 147 -1.85 -1.93 19.21
C GLU A 147 -2.12 -3.42 19.44
N ARG A 148 -3.40 -3.82 19.56
CA ARG A 148 -3.79 -5.24 19.71
C ARG A 148 -3.41 -6.09 18.51
N THR A 149 -3.62 -5.56 17.31
CA THR A 149 -3.24 -6.24 16.06
C THR A 149 -1.74 -6.46 16.01
N ALA A 150 -0.97 -5.43 16.30
CA ALA A 150 0.49 -5.49 16.36
C ALA A 150 0.99 -6.52 17.39
N ASP A 151 0.46 -6.48 18.61
CA ASP A 151 0.80 -7.45 19.66
C ASP A 151 0.51 -8.90 19.22
N THR A 152 -0.66 -9.14 18.61
CA THR A 152 -1.04 -10.47 18.11
C THR A 152 -0.07 -10.98 17.04
N LEU A 153 0.37 -10.11 16.13
CA LEU A 153 1.31 -10.48 15.07
C LEU A 153 2.73 -10.69 15.63
N ILE A 154 3.20 -9.82 16.53
CA ILE A 154 4.51 -9.95 17.17
C ILE A 154 4.60 -11.26 17.96
N ASP A 155 3.53 -11.64 18.66
CA ASP A 155 3.47 -12.90 19.40
C ASP A 155 3.64 -14.16 18.52
N GLN A 156 3.49 -14.05 17.20
CA GLN A 156 3.71 -15.20 16.31
C GLN A 156 5.18 -15.49 16.07
N PHE A 157 6.07 -14.48 16.18
CA PHE A 157 7.50 -14.65 15.86
C PHE A 157 8.45 -14.24 16.99
N CYS A 158 8.00 -13.54 18.04
CA CYS A 158 8.88 -12.95 19.05
C CYS A 158 9.76 -13.97 19.81
N GLU A 159 9.39 -15.25 19.86
CA GLU A 159 10.18 -16.32 20.51
C GLU A 159 11.20 -16.96 19.54
N ALA A 160 11.14 -16.68 18.23
CA ALA A 160 12.01 -17.31 17.23
C ALA A 160 13.42 -16.69 17.15
N GLY A 161 13.59 -15.44 17.56
CA GLY A 161 14.85 -14.71 17.46
C GLY A 161 15.14 -14.14 16.07
N GLU A 162 14.32 -14.47 15.08
CA GLU A 162 14.39 -13.99 13.70
C GLU A 162 13.00 -13.89 13.08
N ALA A 163 12.82 -12.98 12.11
CA ALA A 163 11.58 -12.83 11.35
C ALA A 163 11.82 -12.22 9.98
N GLU A 164 10.87 -12.40 9.06
CA GLU A 164 10.75 -11.64 7.82
C GLU A 164 9.57 -10.67 7.97
N LEU A 165 9.85 -9.37 8.14
CA LEU A 165 8.84 -8.41 8.60
C LEU A 165 7.89 -7.92 7.52
N ILE A 166 8.25 -7.94 6.23
CA ILE A 166 7.31 -7.45 5.19
C ILE A 166 6.07 -8.34 5.14
N GLY A 167 6.27 -9.65 5.03
CA GLY A 167 5.15 -10.60 4.93
C GLY A 167 4.48 -10.90 6.26
N SER A 168 5.23 -11.00 7.37
CA SER A 168 4.69 -11.41 8.66
C SER A 168 4.10 -10.29 9.50
N TYR A 169 4.43 -9.03 9.19
CA TYR A 169 4.03 -7.87 9.99
C TYR A 169 3.53 -6.68 9.13
N CYS A 170 4.41 -6.09 8.29
CA CYS A 170 4.11 -4.85 7.58
C CYS A 170 2.90 -4.95 6.65
N ALA A 171 2.69 -6.11 6.02
CA ALA A 171 1.54 -6.36 5.16
C ALA A 171 0.28 -6.75 5.95
N LEU A 172 0.45 -7.49 7.06
CA LEU A 172 -0.68 -7.99 7.84
C LEU A 172 -1.37 -6.91 8.68
N VAL A 173 -0.60 -5.99 9.27
CA VAL A 173 -1.16 -4.88 10.06
C VAL A 173 -2.21 -4.10 9.26
N PRO A 174 -1.90 -3.54 8.06
CA PRO A 174 -2.90 -2.81 7.29
C PRO A 174 -4.09 -3.67 6.87
N VAL A 175 -3.86 -4.91 6.45
CA VAL A 175 -4.96 -5.83 6.03
C VAL A 175 -5.96 -6.05 7.15
N LEU A 176 -5.49 -6.36 8.36
CA LEU A 176 -6.35 -6.61 9.50
C LEU A 176 -7.06 -5.34 9.97
N VAL A 177 -6.34 -4.22 10.03
CA VAL A 177 -6.91 -2.93 10.44
C VAL A 177 -7.97 -2.45 9.43
N MET A 178 -7.69 -2.51 8.13
CA MET A 178 -8.66 -2.13 7.10
C MET A 178 -9.87 -3.08 7.11
N GLY A 179 -9.66 -4.38 7.28
CA GLY A 179 -10.75 -5.34 7.45
C GLY A 179 -11.71 -4.93 8.56
N GLN A 180 -11.19 -4.56 9.73
CA GLN A 180 -11.98 -4.08 10.85
C GLN A 180 -12.69 -2.75 10.57
N LEU A 181 -11.99 -1.76 10.03
CA LEU A 181 -12.55 -0.44 9.73
C LEU A 181 -13.71 -0.50 8.73
N PHE A 182 -13.63 -1.42 7.78
CA PHE A 182 -14.67 -1.64 6.76
C PHE A 182 -15.69 -2.70 7.16
N GLY A 183 -15.55 -3.31 8.35
CA GLY A 183 -16.41 -4.38 8.80
C GLY A 183 -16.42 -5.58 7.84
N CYS A 184 -15.29 -5.85 7.20
CA CYS A 184 -15.11 -6.88 6.18
C CYS A 184 -14.71 -8.20 6.85
N PRO A 185 -15.56 -9.26 6.79
CA PRO A 185 -15.19 -10.58 7.27
C PRO A 185 -13.95 -11.13 6.54
N GLN A 186 -13.20 -11.99 7.23
CA GLN A 186 -11.93 -12.53 6.73
C GLN A 186 -12.10 -13.25 5.38
N GLU A 187 -13.16 -14.03 5.21
CA GLU A 187 -13.41 -14.79 3.99
C GLU A 187 -13.67 -13.89 2.77
N ILE A 188 -14.32 -12.74 2.99
CA ILE A 188 -14.55 -11.74 1.95
C ILE A 188 -13.24 -11.01 1.65
N MET A 189 -12.48 -10.63 2.69
CA MET A 189 -11.18 -9.96 2.53
C MET A 189 -10.20 -10.85 1.74
N ASP A 190 -10.15 -12.13 2.02
CA ASP A 190 -9.28 -13.08 1.31
C ASP A 190 -9.59 -13.16 -0.19
N ARG A 191 -10.88 -13.15 -0.54
CA ARG A 191 -11.30 -13.18 -1.95
C ARG A 191 -10.98 -11.85 -2.62
N LEU A 192 -11.23 -10.73 -1.93
CA LEU A 192 -10.88 -9.40 -2.42
C LEU A 192 -9.38 -9.30 -2.74
N LEU A 193 -8.51 -9.67 -1.79
CA LEU A 193 -7.06 -9.60 -1.97
C LEU A 193 -6.57 -10.50 -3.11
N ARG A 194 -7.15 -11.71 -3.26
CA ARG A 194 -6.81 -12.57 -4.40
C ARG A 194 -7.24 -11.96 -5.74
N GLY A 195 -8.43 -11.39 -5.81
CA GLY A 195 -8.92 -10.72 -7.03
C GLY A 195 -8.06 -9.54 -7.41
N VAL A 196 -7.73 -8.68 -6.46
CA VAL A 196 -6.84 -7.52 -6.67
C VAL A 196 -5.45 -7.96 -7.12
N ALA A 197 -4.88 -9.01 -6.50
CA ALA A 197 -3.58 -9.54 -6.90
C ALA A 197 -3.58 -10.05 -8.34
N ALA A 198 -4.56 -10.87 -8.73
CA ALA A 198 -4.67 -11.40 -10.09
C ALA A 198 -4.90 -10.32 -11.16
N PHE A 199 -5.59 -9.22 -10.78
CA PHE A 199 -5.75 -8.04 -11.63
C PHE A 199 -4.41 -7.29 -11.82
N ILE A 200 -3.66 -7.07 -10.74
CA ILE A 200 -2.42 -6.27 -10.77
C ILE A 200 -1.30 -7.02 -11.46
N ASP A 201 -1.10 -8.31 -11.16
CA ASP A 201 -0.01 -9.12 -11.75
C ASP A 201 -0.28 -9.57 -13.18
N GLY A 202 -1.51 -9.36 -13.67
CA GLY A 202 -1.89 -9.72 -15.04
C GLY A 202 -2.08 -11.20 -15.29
N SER A 203 -2.08 -12.06 -14.24
CA SER A 203 -2.32 -13.50 -14.38
C SER A 203 -3.74 -13.82 -14.85
N ASP A 204 -4.72 -13.08 -14.34
CA ASP A 204 -6.12 -13.10 -14.77
C ASP A 204 -6.80 -11.74 -14.51
N PRO A 205 -6.53 -10.73 -15.34
CA PRO A 205 -7.02 -9.37 -15.08
C PRO A 205 -8.55 -9.26 -15.03
N LEU A 206 -9.23 -9.92 -15.95
CA LEU A 206 -10.71 -9.85 -16.03
C LEU A 206 -11.37 -10.68 -14.94
N GLY A 207 -10.85 -11.87 -14.67
CA GLY A 207 -11.34 -12.70 -13.58
C GLY A 207 -11.02 -12.09 -12.22
N GLY A 208 -9.84 -11.50 -12.04
CA GLY A 208 -9.43 -10.81 -10.83
C GLY A 208 -10.33 -9.63 -10.49
N ASP A 209 -10.62 -8.76 -11.46
CA ASP A 209 -11.54 -7.62 -11.29
C ASP A 209 -12.95 -8.09 -10.91
N ARG A 210 -13.44 -9.16 -11.56
CA ARG A 210 -14.74 -9.76 -11.27
C ARG A 210 -14.79 -10.34 -9.86
N VAL A 211 -13.79 -11.12 -9.44
CA VAL A 211 -13.72 -11.72 -8.10
C VAL A 211 -13.69 -10.65 -7.02
N ALA A 212 -12.92 -9.58 -7.22
CA ALA A 212 -12.87 -8.45 -6.28
C ALA A 212 -14.23 -7.75 -6.18
N ALA A 213 -14.85 -7.45 -7.33
CA ALA A 213 -16.17 -6.81 -7.36
C ALA A 213 -17.28 -7.67 -6.73
N GLU A 214 -17.27 -8.99 -6.98
CA GLU A 214 -18.22 -9.93 -6.34
C GLU A 214 -18.05 -9.98 -4.83
N ALA A 215 -16.81 -10.01 -4.33
CA ALA A 215 -16.51 -9.98 -2.90
C ALA A 215 -17.03 -8.68 -2.23
N LEU A 216 -16.86 -7.53 -2.90
CA LEU A 216 -17.35 -6.25 -2.38
C LEU A 216 -18.87 -6.14 -2.44
N ARG A 217 -19.55 -6.69 -3.47
CA ARG A 217 -21.03 -6.74 -3.49
C ARG A 217 -21.55 -7.58 -2.33
N GLU A 218 -20.94 -8.71 -2.04
CA GLU A 218 -21.31 -9.53 -0.88
C GLU A 218 -21.12 -8.78 0.45
N LEU A 219 -20.03 -8.00 0.58
CA LEU A 219 -19.83 -7.13 1.75
C LEU A 219 -20.93 -6.07 1.86
N ILE A 220 -21.30 -5.41 0.76
CA ILE A 220 -22.37 -4.43 0.73
C ILE A 220 -23.71 -5.06 1.13
N ASP A 221 -24.03 -6.22 0.59
CA ASP A 221 -25.27 -6.93 0.92
C ASP A 221 -25.30 -7.40 2.38
N LEU A 222 -24.17 -7.85 2.92
CA LEU A 222 -24.03 -8.16 4.33
C LEU A 222 -24.32 -6.92 5.18
N LYS A 223 -23.69 -5.79 4.86
CA LYS A 223 -23.82 -4.55 5.64
C LYS A 223 -25.19 -3.86 5.51
N ARG A 224 -25.92 -4.13 4.45
CA ARG A 224 -27.33 -3.74 4.34
C ARG A 224 -28.24 -4.54 5.28
N ARG A 225 -27.96 -5.83 5.46
CA ARG A 225 -28.71 -6.68 6.39
C ARG A 225 -28.29 -6.46 7.85
N GLU A 226 -27.01 -6.21 8.06
CA GLU A 226 -26.37 -6.11 9.37
C GLU A 226 -25.52 -4.84 9.46
N PRO A 227 -26.15 -3.65 9.51
CA PRO A 227 -25.40 -2.40 9.65
C PRO A 227 -24.62 -2.36 10.95
N ALA A 228 -23.38 -1.81 10.89
CA ALA A 228 -22.51 -1.67 12.06
C ALA A 228 -21.79 -0.32 12.05
N ALA A 229 -21.00 -0.06 13.09
CA ALA A 229 -20.17 1.14 13.18
C ALA A 229 -18.88 0.94 12.34
N ASP A 230 -19.04 0.90 11.01
CA ASP A 230 -17.96 0.71 10.05
C ASP A 230 -18.14 1.58 8.79
N ILE A 231 -17.05 1.78 8.05
CA ILE A 231 -17.02 2.64 6.87
C ILE A 231 -18.01 2.17 5.80
N THR A 232 -18.13 0.85 5.58
CA THR A 232 -19.03 0.30 4.55
C THR A 232 -20.49 0.64 4.87
N SER A 233 -20.90 0.44 6.14
CA SER A 233 -22.27 0.78 6.59
C SER A 233 -22.53 2.28 6.51
N TRP A 234 -21.54 3.11 6.83
CA TRP A 234 -21.67 4.58 6.75
C TRP A 234 -21.76 5.08 5.32
N LEU A 235 -20.99 4.51 4.37
CA LEU A 235 -21.08 4.82 2.94
C LEU A 235 -22.45 4.43 2.36
N ILE A 236 -22.99 3.25 2.72
CA ILE A 236 -24.32 2.79 2.30
C ILE A 236 -25.41 3.74 2.77
N ALA A 237 -25.33 4.20 4.02
CA ALA A 237 -26.34 5.09 4.62
C ALA A 237 -26.13 6.58 4.30
N HIS A 238 -25.08 6.94 3.53
CA HIS A 238 -24.73 8.35 3.31
C HIS A 238 -25.78 9.08 2.45
N PRO A 239 -26.13 10.38 2.76
CA PRO A 239 -27.11 11.18 2.00
C PRO A 239 -26.77 11.35 0.52
N ALA A 240 -25.52 11.20 0.11
CA ALA A 240 -25.10 11.23 -1.30
C ALA A 240 -25.66 10.07 -2.14
N ARG A 241 -26.29 9.07 -1.50
CA ARG A 241 -26.97 7.92 -2.15
C ARG A 241 -26.15 7.28 -3.24
N LEU A 242 -24.98 6.76 -2.87
CA LEU A 242 -24.09 6.05 -3.80
C LEU A 242 -24.84 4.85 -4.38
N THR A 243 -24.71 4.65 -5.69
CA THR A 243 -25.20 3.44 -6.37
C THR A 243 -24.35 2.23 -5.96
N ASP A 244 -24.80 1.02 -6.25
CA ASP A 244 -24.05 -0.20 -5.95
C ASP A 244 -22.70 -0.24 -6.67
N GLU A 245 -22.65 0.24 -7.91
CA GLU A 245 -21.41 0.34 -8.66
C GLU A 245 -20.45 1.35 -8.03
N GLU A 246 -20.93 2.53 -7.65
CA GLU A 246 -20.14 3.53 -6.95
C GLU A 246 -19.64 3.00 -5.60
N LEU A 247 -20.47 2.30 -4.83
CA LEU A 247 -20.04 1.70 -3.56
C LEU A 247 -18.90 0.68 -3.77
N VAL A 248 -19.04 -0.23 -4.74
CA VAL A 248 -18.00 -1.20 -5.09
C VAL A 248 -16.69 -0.48 -5.46
N GLU A 249 -16.77 0.54 -6.31
CA GLU A 249 -15.58 1.26 -6.78
C GLU A 249 -14.89 2.08 -5.66
N GLN A 250 -15.65 2.74 -4.76
CA GLN A 250 -15.04 3.44 -3.62
C GLN A 250 -14.39 2.44 -2.63
N LEU A 251 -15.07 1.32 -2.33
CA LEU A 251 -14.53 0.29 -1.44
C LEU A 251 -13.28 -0.35 -2.04
N LEU A 252 -13.29 -0.65 -3.35
CA LEU A 252 -12.12 -1.19 -4.05
C LEU A 252 -10.91 -0.24 -3.96
N LEU A 253 -11.12 1.05 -4.20
CA LEU A 253 -10.08 2.06 -4.08
C LEU A 253 -9.53 2.14 -2.66
N LEU A 254 -10.39 2.33 -1.68
CA LEU A 254 -9.98 2.57 -0.30
C LEU A 254 -9.28 1.34 0.32
N LEU A 255 -9.84 0.15 0.13
CA LEU A 255 -9.25 -1.09 0.61
C LEU A 255 -7.97 -1.42 -0.16
N GLY A 256 -7.99 -1.29 -1.49
CA GLY A 256 -6.82 -1.57 -2.33
C GLY A 256 -5.64 -0.65 -2.01
N MET A 257 -5.86 0.65 -1.91
CA MET A 257 -4.79 1.61 -1.56
C MET A 257 -4.35 1.46 -0.10
N GLY A 258 -5.28 1.24 0.83
CA GLY A 258 -4.97 1.04 2.24
C GLY A 258 -4.15 -0.22 2.52
N THR A 259 -4.37 -1.30 1.78
CA THR A 259 -3.62 -2.55 1.94
C THR A 259 -2.40 -2.67 1.03
N GLY A 260 -2.39 -1.98 -0.12
CA GLY A 260 -1.31 -2.08 -1.12
C GLY A 260 -0.12 -1.15 -0.87
N VAL A 261 -0.36 0.06 -0.35
CA VAL A 261 0.68 1.10 -0.17
C VAL A 261 1.26 1.11 1.25
N MET A 262 0.45 0.84 2.25
CA MET A 262 0.86 0.88 3.67
C MET A 262 2.00 -0.07 4.04
N PRO A 263 2.10 -1.29 3.49
CA PRO A 263 3.26 -2.16 3.75
C PRO A 263 4.59 -1.51 3.38
N GLY A 264 4.61 -0.78 2.26
CA GLY A 264 5.77 -0.02 1.81
C GLY A 264 6.14 1.11 2.78
N LEU A 265 5.16 1.81 3.36
CA LEU A 265 5.41 2.87 4.35
C LEU A 265 6.03 2.30 5.63
N ILE A 266 5.41 1.26 6.21
CA ILE A 266 5.90 0.64 7.45
C ILE A 266 7.27 -0.02 7.21
N GLY A 267 7.42 -0.77 6.13
CA GLY A 267 8.67 -1.47 5.80
C GLY A 267 9.83 -0.53 5.49
N SER A 268 9.59 0.57 4.76
CA SER A 268 10.63 1.58 4.47
C SER A 268 11.03 2.36 5.73
N ALA A 269 10.09 2.65 6.63
CA ALA A 269 10.39 3.29 7.90
C ALA A 269 11.20 2.36 8.82
N LEU A 270 10.83 1.07 8.91
CA LEU A 270 11.62 0.07 9.64
C LEU A 270 13.03 -0.05 9.07
N ARG A 271 13.15 -0.20 7.74
CA ARG A 271 14.47 -0.22 7.11
C ARG A 271 15.29 0.99 7.52
N LEU A 272 14.73 2.19 7.45
CA LEU A 272 15.42 3.42 7.80
C LEU A 272 15.87 3.41 9.28
N LEU A 273 14.98 3.05 10.20
CA LEU A 273 15.26 2.95 11.63
C LEU A 273 16.36 1.92 11.95
N LEU A 274 16.47 0.85 11.17
CA LEU A 274 17.44 -0.22 11.37
C LEU A 274 18.80 0.00 10.68
N THR A 275 18.90 0.92 9.72
CA THR A 275 20.09 1.04 8.86
C THR A 275 20.72 2.44 8.83
N ASP A 276 20.01 3.49 9.24
CA ASP A 276 20.52 4.85 9.25
C ASP A 276 20.96 5.25 10.66
N GLU A 277 22.27 5.52 10.83
CA GLU A 277 22.88 5.87 12.13
C GLU A 277 22.22 7.09 12.79
N ARG A 278 21.65 8.01 12.00
CA ARG A 278 20.91 9.16 12.52
C ARG A 278 19.69 8.76 13.34
N PHE A 279 19.08 7.60 13.03
CA PHE A 279 17.91 7.07 13.71
C PHE A 279 18.27 6.03 14.78
N SER A 280 19.32 5.22 14.57
CA SER A 280 19.69 4.14 15.48
C SER A 280 20.21 4.63 16.83
N GLY A 281 20.90 5.79 16.88
CA GLY A 281 21.39 6.39 18.11
C GLY A 281 20.30 7.05 18.95
N ASP A 282 19.25 7.56 18.32
CA ASP A 282 18.22 8.39 18.92
C ASP A 282 16.96 7.61 19.33
N VAL A 283 16.69 6.45 18.72
CA VAL A 283 15.58 5.56 19.17
C VAL A 283 15.82 5.07 20.60
N MET A 284 17.07 4.85 21.00
CA MET A 284 17.45 4.53 22.39
C MET A 284 17.52 5.79 23.29
N GLY A 285 17.67 6.98 22.71
CA GLY A 285 17.81 8.26 23.42
C GLY A 285 16.53 9.11 23.48
N GLY A 286 15.45 8.72 22.81
CA GLY A 286 14.13 9.38 22.88
C GLY A 286 14.02 10.70 22.13
N SER A 287 14.98 11.08 21.29
CA SER A 287 15.00 12.39 20.64
C SER A 287 14.40 12.40 19.22
N MET A 288 14.32 11.26 18.52
CA MET A 288 13.68 11.17 17.21
C MET A 288 12.47 10.26 17.26
N LEU A 289 11.32 10.86 17.09
CA LEU A 289 10.05 10.14 17.13
C LEU A 289 9.88 9.27 15.87
N VAL A 290 9.17 8.17 15.99
CA VAL A 290 8.72 7.34 14.85
C VAL A 290 8.06 8.20 13.76
N GLU A 291 7.36 9.27 14.16
CA GLU A 291 6.77 10.25 13.24
C GLU A 291 7.80 10.93 12.35
N ASP A 292 9.00 11.25 12.86
CA ASP A 292 10.07 11.87 12.06
C ASP A 292 10.65 10.87 11.04
N ALA A 293 10.76 9.59 11.41
CA ALA A 293 11.15 8.53 10.47
C ALA A 293 10.11 8.36 9.35
N LEU A 294 8.82 8.40 9.69
CA LEU A 294 7.73 8.37 8.72
C LEU A 294 7.77 9.59 7.79
N ASP A 295 8.00 10.79 8.33
CA ASP A 295 8.13 12.01 7.53
C ASP A 295 9.37 11.95 6.62
N GLU A 296 10.50 11.42 7.10
CA GLU A 296 11.70 11.22 6.28
C GLU A 296 11.42 10.29 5.08
N VAL A 297 10.75 9.13 5.32
CA VAL A 297 10.35 8.22 4.24
C VAL A 297 9.41 8.91 3.26
N LEU A 298 8.39 9.62 3.74
CA LEU A 298 7.43 10.31 2.88
C LEU A 298 8.08 11.40 2.02
N TRP A 299 9.18 12.01 2.49
CA TRP A 299 9.98 12.96 1.72
C TRP A 299 10.94 12.29 0.73
N THR A 300 11.64 11.24 1.16
CA THR A 300 12.81 10.74 0.42
C THR A 300 12.54 9.50 -0.41
N ASP A 301 11.60 8.65 0.02
CA ASP A 301 11.28 7.36 -0.62
C ASP A 301 9.81 6.96 -0.40
N PRO A 302 8.84 7.80 -0.85
CA PRO A 302 7.43 7.54 -0.61
C PRO A 302 6.99 6.22 -1.23
N PRO A 303 6.16 5.42 -0.53
CA PRO A 303 5.74 4.09 -0.99
C PRO A 303 4.87 4.14 -2.26
N LEU A 304 4.14 5.22 -2.50
CA LEU A 304 3.55 5.55 -3.80
C LEU A 304 4.52 6.50 -4.52
N ALA A 305 5.38 5.93 -5.36
CA ALA A 305 6.43 6.69 -6.03
C ALA A 305 5.89 7.58 -7.16
N ASN A 306 4.94 7.06 -7.93
CA ASN A 306 4.29 7.80 -9.01
C ASN A 306 2.78 7.64 -8.89
N MET A 307 2.04 8.74 -9.07
CA MET A 307 0.59 8.78 -8.98
C MET A 307 -0.02 8.69 -10.38
N GLY A 308 -1.25 8.18 -10.47
CA GLY A 308 -1.99 8.02 -11.70
C GLY A 308 -2.10 9.29 -12.56
N LEU A 309 -2.64 9.14 -13.75
CA LEU A 309 -2.58 10.16 -14.80
C LEU A 309 -3.52 11.34 -14.54
N TYR A 310 -3.08 12.49 -15.05
CA TYR A 310 -3.86 13.70 -15.28
C TYR A 310 -3.91 13.99 -16.77
N PHE A 311 -4.97 14.63 -17.24
CA PHE A 311 -5.21 14.94 -18.64
C PHE A 311 -5.59 16.42 -18.78
N PRO A 312 -4.79 17.25 -19.49
CA PRO A 312 -5.21 18.62 -19.82
C PRO A 312 -6.54 18.59 -20.59
N VAL A 313 -7.52 19.38 -20.16
CA VAL A 313 -8.82 19.46 -20.86
C VAL A 313 -8.79 20.36 -22.09
N HIS A 314 -7.76 21.19 -22.24
CA HIS A 314 -7.45 22.02 -23.40
C HIS A 314 -5.92 22.16 -23.55
N ASP A 315 -5.46 22.59 -24.71
CA ASP A 315 -4.05 22.87 -24.92
C ASP A 315 -3.56 23.89 -23.90
N THR A 316 -2.47 23.59 -23.21
CA THR A 316 -1.93 24.41 -22.13
C THR A 316 -0.42 24.42 -22.10
N ASN A 317 0.18 25.42 -21.46
CA ASN A 317 1.60 25.47 -21.16
C ASN A 317 1.80 25.37 -19.65
N ILE A 318 2.68 24.46 -19.22
CA ILE A 318 3.01 24.30 -17.81
C ILE A 318 4.47 23.89 -17.66
N GLY A 319 5.19 24.47 -16.70
CA GLY A 319 6.61 24.19 -16.50
C GLY A 319 7.50 24.44 -17.74
N GLY A 320 7.09 25.35 -18.65
CA GLY A 320 7.77 25.60 -19.90
C GLY A 320 7.46 24.59 -21.02
N THR A 321 6.60 23.60 -20.78
CA THR A 321 6.23 22.55 -21.76
C THR A 321 4.81 22.78 -22.25
N ARG A 322 4.62 22.71 -23.58
CA ARG A 322 3.30 22.72 -24.20
C ARG A 322 2.70 21.29 -24.16
N LEU A 323 1.52 21.18 -23.55
CA LEU A 323 0.71 19.98 -23.54
C LEU A 323 -0.53 20.20 -24.42
N ARG A 324 -0.95 19.16 -25.13
CA ARG A 324 -2.22 19.16 -25.87
C ARG A 324 -3.34 18.61 -24.99
N ALA A 325 -4.55 18.96 -25.31
CA ALA A 325 -5.72 18.37 -24.69
C ALA A 325 -5.63 16.83 -24.72
N GLY A 326 -5.81 16.19 -23.57
CA GLY A 326 -5.79 14.74 -23.41
C GLY A 326 -4.41 14.08 -23.40
N ASP A 327 -3.30 14.83 -23.41
CA ASP A 327 -1.98 14.25 -23.15
C ASP A 327 -1.91 13.63 -21.76
N ALA A 328 -1.33 12.42 -21.64
CA ALA A 328 -1.19 11.78 -20.31
C ALA A 328 -0.05 12.42 -19.52
N VAL A 329 -0.33 12.88 -18.30
CA VAL A 329 0.65 13.45 -17.38
C VAL A 329 0.65 12.64 -16.08
N MET A 330 1.76 12.01 -15.75
CA MET A 330 1.98 11.28 -14.50
C MET A 330 2.74 12.17 -13.51
N ILE A 331 2.35 12.17 -12.24
CA ILE A 331 3.10 12.88 -11.19
C ILE A 331 4.03 11.91 -10.47
N SER A 332 5.34 12.18 -10.51
CA SER A 332 6.28 11.46 -9.66
C SER A 332 6.35 12.12 -8.28
N LEU A 333 5.69 11.52 -7.29
CA LEU A 333 5.73 11.98 -5.91
C LEU A 333 7.15 11.86 -5.34
N ALA A 334 7.88 10.80 -5.71
CA ALA A 334 9.25 10.57 -5.29
C ALA A 334 10.22 11.62 -5.87
N ALA A 335 10.11 11.93 -7.17
CA ALA A 335 10.97 12.92 -7.81
C ALA A 335 10.66 14.33 -7.35
N THR A 336 9.37 14.70 -7.24
CA THR A 336 8.93 16.04 -6.84
C THR A 336 9.29 16.38 -5.42
N ASN A 337 9.15 15.42 -4.48
CA ASN A 337 9.58 15.62 -3.10
C ASN A 337 11.10 15.88 -3.01
N ARG A 338 11.91 15.14 -3.76
CA ARG A 338 13.38 15.38 -3.81
C ARG A 338 13.73 16.71 -4.48
N ASP A 339 12.97 17.16 -5.49
CA ASP A 339 13.16 18.49 -6.09
C ASP A 339 12.95 19.62 -5.05
N ALA A 340 11.90 19.52 -4.23
CA ALA A 340 11.67 20.46 -3.15
C ALA A 340 12.80 20.47 -2.11
N LEU A 341 13.36 19.30 -1.77
CA LEU A 341 14.47 19.16 -0.84
C LEU A 341 15.78 19.78 -1.36
N LEU A 342 16.02 19.76 -2.67
CA LEU A 342 17.16 20.44 -3.27
C LEU A 342 17.08 21.97 -3.09
N ARG A 343 15.86 22.51 -3.04
CA ARG A 343 15.61 23.96 -2.85
C ARG A 343 15.59 24.38 -1.39
N SER A 344 15.14 23.51 -0.50
CA SER A 344 15.04 23.77 0.94
C SER A 344 15.31 22.47 1.73
N PRO A 345 16.53 22.27 2.22
CA PRO A 345 16.94 21.04 2.88
C PRO A 345 16.35 20.85 4.28
N HIS A 346 15.71 21.87 4.87
CA HIS A 346 15.12 21.78 6.20
C HIS A 346 13.83 20.95 6.19
N LYS A 347 13.90 19.74 6.71
CA LYS A 347 12.81 18.76 6.75
C LYS A 347 12.08 18.70 8.08
N GLN A 348 12.77 19.01 9.18
CA GLN A 348 12.24 18.80 10.53
C GLN A 348 10.93 19.56 10.77
N GLY A 349 9.85 18.83 11.06
CA GLY A 349 8.51 19.38 11.18
C GLY A 349 7.84 19.84 9.87
N ASN A 350 8.52 19.75 8.73
CA ASN A 350 7.95 20.09 7.44
C ASN A 350 7.19 18.92 6.82
N ARG A 351 5.87 19.01 6.76
CA ARG A 351 4.94 18.01 6.20
C ARG A 351 4.37 18.40 4.82
N ALA A 352 5.04 19.30 4.11
CA ALA A 352 4.61 19.76 2.79
C ALA A 352 4.98 18.78 1.64
N HIS A 353 5.45 17.58 1.96
CA HIS A 353 5.68 16.54 0.94
C HIS A 353 4.38 16.18 0.20
N LEU A 354 4.51 15.75 -1.05
CA LEU A 354 3.39 15.37 -1.91
C LEU A 354 3.01 13.89 -1.84
N ALA A 355 3.57 13.12 -0.88
CA ALA A 355 3.33 11.68 -0.78
C ALA A 355 1.85 11.28 -0.61
N PHE A 356 1.01 12.18 -0.11
CA PHE A 356 -0.45 12.03 -0.04
C PHE A 356 -1.20 12.84 -1.10
N GLY A 357 -0.52 13.28 -2.15
CA GLY A 357 -1.09 14.17 -3.16
C GLY A 357 -1.37 15.58 -2.64
N ALA A 358 -2.00 16.39 -3.49
CA ALA A 358 -2.46 17.75 -3.18
C ALA A 358 -3.76 18.05 -3.94
N GLY A 359 -4.40 19.20 -3.61
CA GLY A 359 -5.63 19.63 -4.26
C GLY A 359 -6.84 18.74 -3.93
N PRO A 360 -7.87 18.74 -4.77
CA PRO A 360 -9.13 18.04 -4.51
C PRO A 360 -8.96 16.52 -4.33
N HIS A 361 -7.99 15.93 -5.03
CA HIS A 361 -7.69 14.49 -4.98
C HIS A 361 -6.61 14.12 -3.94
N ALA A 362 -6.31 14.99 -2.98
CA ALA A 362 -5.42 14.63 -1.87
C ALA A 362 -6.00 13.46 -1.06
N CYS A 363 -5.13 12.59 -0.52
CA CYS A 363 -5.56 11.40 0.21
C CYS A 363 -6.45 11.74 1.42
N PRO A 364 -7.69 11.21 1.49
CA PRO A 364 -8.60 11.45 2.63
C PRO A 364 -8.14 10.70 3.89
N GLY A 365 -7.42 9.59 3.71
CA GLY A 365 -6.96 8.71 4.79
C GLY A 365 -5.60 9.09 5.41
N ARG A 366 -5.01 10.26 5.08
CA ARG A 366 -3.68 10.66 5.54
C ARG A 366 -3.47 10.48 7.04
N SER A 367 -4.40 10.98 7.87
CA SER A 367 -4.27 10.92 9.33
C SER A 367 -4.34 9.49 9.85
N SER A 368 -5.29 8.70 9.37
CA SER A 368 -5.44 7.29 9.75
C SER A 368 -4.25 6.45 9.30
N ALA A 369 -3.75 6.67 8.07
CA ALA A 369 -2.58 5.96 7.56
C ALA A 369 -1.33 6.23 8.41
N ARG A 370 -1.09 7.49 8.78
CA ARG A 370 0.02 7.84 9.68
C ARG A 370 -0.13 7.21 11.05
N LEU A 371 -1.33 7.29 11.64
CA LEU A 371 -1.62 6.68 12.94
C LEU A 371 -1.38 5.16 12.94
N ILE A 372 -1.87 4.46 11.91
CA ILE A 372 -1.65 3.02 11.77
C ILE A 372 -0.15 2.70 11.68
N ALA A 373 0.58 3.43 10.84
CA ALA A 373 2.01 3.19 10.65
C ALA A 373 2.81 3.52 11.92
N SER A 374 2.58 4.65 12.58
CA SER A 374 3.33 5.02 13.79
C SER A 374 3.08 4.05 14.93
N VAL A 375 1.82 3.68 15.19
CA VAL A 375 1.48 2.72 16.26
C VAL A 375 2.06 1.34 15.98
N ALA A 376 2.03 0.88 14.74
CA ALA A 376 2.64 -0.40 14.37
C ALA A 376 4.16 -0.40 14.62
N LEU A 377 4.84 0.69 14.25
CA LEU A 377 6.29 0.85 14.47
C LEU A 377 6.62 0.94 15.96
N GLU A 378 5.91 1.81 16.72
CA GLU A 378 6.07 1.97 18.17
C GLU A 378 5.95 0.61 18.86
N LYS A 379 4.88 -0.14 18.60
CA LYS A 379 4.63 -1.45 19.24
C LYS A 379 5.70 -2.48 18.91
N LEU A 380 6.20 -2.53 17.67
CA LEU A 380 7.25 -3.47 17.29
C LEU A 380 8.57 -3.16 18.01
N LEU A 381 8.97 -1.88 18.04
CA LEU A 381 10.22 -1.44 18.67
C LEU A 381 10.15 -1.55 20.18
N ASP A 382 9.01 -1.27 20.81
CA ASP A 382 8.80 -1.46 22.25
C ASP A 382 8.88 -2.93 22.67
N ARG A 383 8.32 -3.84 21.85
CA ARG A 383 8.29 -5.26 22.15
C ARG A 383 9.60 -5.96 21.84
N ILE A 384 10.37 -5.48 20.86
CA ILE A 384 11.63 -6.03 20.38
C ILE A 384 12.66 -4.90 20.27
N PRO A 385 13.20 -4.41 21.40
CA PRO A 385 14.06 -3.22 21.42
C PRO A 385 15.44 -3.43 20.79
N ASP A 386 15.91 -4.66 20.67
CA ASP A 386 17.18 -5.04 20.06
C ASP A 386 17.03 -5.52 18.59
N LEU A 387 15.93 -5.15 17.95
CA LEU A 387 15.67 -5.47 16.55
C LEU A 387 16.78 -4.96 15.65
N ALA A 388 17.37 -5.83 14.85
CA ALA A 388 18.44 -5.50 13.92
C ALA A 388 18.23 -6.19 12.57
N LEU A 389 18.73 -5.58 11.48
CA LEU A 389 18.71 -6.20 10.16
C LEU A 389 19.56 -7.50 10.17
N ALA A 390 19.02 -8.58 9.61
CA ALA A 390 19.73 -9.84 9.44
C ALA A 390 20.37 -9.90 8.05
N GLY A 391 21.48 -9.19 7.85
CA GLY A 391 22.24 -9.11 6.59
C GLY A 391 22.59 -7.67 6.23
N GLU A 392 23.12 -7.48 5.02
CA GLU A 392 23.59 -6.18 4.54
C GLU A 392 22.45 -5.44 3.84
N VAL A 393 22.37 -4.12 4.02
CA VAL A 393 21.31 -3.27 3.46
C VAL A 393 21.32 -3.27 1.93
N GLU A 394 22.50 -3.42 1.31
CA GLU A 394 22.70 -3.47 -0.14
C GLU A 394 22.09 -4.73 -0.77
N GLN A 395 21.88 -5.77 0.01
CA GLN A 395 21.26 -7.02 -0.43
C GLN A 395 19.74 -6.98 -0.45
N LEU A 396 19.14 -5.94 0.12
CA LEU A 396 17.68 -5.77 0.12
C LEU A 396 17.17 -5.56 -1.30
N LYS A 397 16.22 -6.40 -1.69
CA LYS A 397 15.56 -6.31 -3.01
C LYS A 397 14.37 -5.36 -2.93
N TRP A 398 14.22 -4.54 -3.98
CA TRP A 398 13.18 -3.56 -4.12
C TRP A 398 12.11 -3.97 -5.12
N LEU A 399 10.89 -3.53 -4.90
CA LEU A 399 9.83 -3.61 -5.92
C LEU A 399 10.24 -2.76 -7.12
N SER A 400 10.18 -3.35 -8.31
CA SER A 400 10.57 -2.71 -9.57
C SER A 400 9.40 -2.00 -10.29
N GLY A 401 8.23 -1.91 -9.65
CA GLY A 401 7.04 -1.33 -10.25
C GLY A 401 7.15 0.20 -10.43
N VAL A 402 6.47 0.72 -11.47
CA VAL A 402 6.45 2.16 -11.74
C VAL A 402 5.72 2.93 -10.64
N PHE A 403 4.64 2.37 -10.07
CA PHE A 403 3.75 3.08 -9.14
C PHE A 403 4.16 2.93 -7.68
N VAL A 404 4.39 1.70 -7.24
CA VAL A 404 4.63 1.37 -5.83
C VAL A 404 6.08 1.03 -5.61
N ARG A 405 6.65 1.57 -4.52
CA ARG A 405 8.01 1.34 -4.09
C ARG A 405 8.04 0.78 -2.66
N GLY A 406 8.97 -0.11 -2.41
CA GLY A 406 9.20 -0.72 -1.10
C GLY A 406 10.17 -1.90 -1.21
N VAL A 407 10.68 -2.36 -0.08
CA VAL A 407 11.49 -3.58 -0.05
C VAL A 407 10.60 -4.82 -0.14
N ILE A 408 11.08 -5.86 -0.83
CA ILE A 408 10.35 -7.11 -1.02
C ILE A 408 10.37 -7.95 0.26
N THR A 409 11.52 -7.94 0.95
CA THR A 409 11.74 -8.66 2.21
C THR A 409 12.56 -7.79 3.15
N LEU A 410 12.30 -7.90 4.45
CA LEU A 410 13.08 -7.25 5.50
C LEU A 410 13.40 -8.30 6.59
N PRO A 411 14.45 -9.11 6.39
CA PRO A 411 14.86 -10.10 7.37
C PRO A 411 15.51 -9.42 8.58
N VAL A 412 15.08 -9.81 9.78
CA VAL A 412 15.57 -9.25 11.03
C VAL A 412 15.98 -10.32 12.02
N ARG A 413 16.84 -9.97 12.98
CA ARG A 413 17.26 -10.78 14.12
C ARG A 413 17.08 -9.98 15.41
N PHE A 414 16.85 -10.68 16.51
CA PHE A 414 16.63 -10.09 17.83
C PHE A 414 16.78 -11.15 18.92
N ALA A 415 16.94 -10.78 20.19
CA ALA A 415 16.87 -11.71 21.29
C ALA A 415 15.43 -12.25 21.45
N PRO A 416 15.21 -13.58 21.59
CA PRO A 416 13.88 -14.14 21.78
C PRO A 416 13.16 -13.50 22.98
N VAL A 417 11.94 -13.02 22.75
CA VAL A 417 11.09 -12.40 23.77
C VAL A 417 9.96 -13.36 24.14
N ILE A 418 9.78 -13.59 25.44
CA ILE A 418 8.73 -14.45 25.96
C ILE A 418 7.37 -13.76 25.79
N LYS A 419 6.36 -14.47 25.27
CA LYS A 419 5.00 -13.97 25.11
C LYS A 419 4.39 -13.56 26.47
N PRO A 420 3.69 -12.42 26.53
CA PRO A 420 2.94 -12.06 27.73
C PRO A 420 1.93 -13.16 28.07
N GLY A 421 2.01 -13.71 29.28
CA GLY A 421 1.12 -14.77 29.75
C GLY A 421 1.63 -16.20 29.63
N SER A 422 2.70 -16.47 28.91
CA SER A 422 3.40 -17.77 28.99
C SER A 422 4.18 -17.82 30.30
N ARG A 423 3.54 -18.27 31.39
CA ARG A 423 4.27 -18.67 32.59
C ARG A 423 5.13 -19.88 32.21
N ARG A 424 6.44 -19.70 32.10
CA ARG A 424 7.35 -20.83 32.32
C ARG A 424 6.99 -21.39 33.66
N THR A 425 6.43 -22.57 33.72
CA THR A 425 6.44 -23.42 34.88
C THR A 425 7.94 -23.67 35.14
N MET A 426 8.56 -22.85 35.99
CA MET A 426 9.85 -23.19 36.55
C MET A 426 9.60 -24.43 37.40
N VAL A 427 9.86 -25.61 36.80
CA VAL A 427 10.04 -26.83 37.57
C VAL A 427 11.33 -26.62 38.34
N PRO A 428 11.31 -26.53 39.67
CA PRO A 428 12.54 -26.45 40.45
C PRO A 428 13.35 -27.71 40.18
N PRO A 429 14.65 -27.66 40.01
CA PRO A 429 15.45 -28.87 39.86
C PRO A 429 15.36 -29.64 41.19
N GLY A 430 14.65 -30.80 41.20
CA GLY A 430 14.71 -31.71 42.33
C GLY A 430 13.41 -32.32 42.85
N VAL A 431 12.28 -32.32 42.13
CA VAL A 431 11.13 -33.11 42.58
C VAL A 431 10.94 -34.31 41.68
N ARG A 432 11.18 -35.51 42.23
CA ARG A 432 10.91 -36.81 41.59
C ARG A 432 9.35 -37.02 41.46
N PRO A 433 8.86 -37.63 40.39
CA PRO A 433 7.43 -37.89 40.26
C PRO A 433 7.02 -39.06 41.13
N GLY A 434 6.13 -38.85 42.07
CA GLY A 434 5.48 -39.85 42.85
C GLY A 434 4.95 -39.33 44.19
N GLU A 435 3.73 -38.85 44.16
CA GLU A 435 2.74 -39.15 45.22
C GLU A 435 1.43 -38.43 44.87
N ARG A 436 0.38 -39.25 44.83
CA ARG A 436 -1.00 -38.80 44.56
C ARG A 436 -1.51 -38.19 45.84
N ASP A 437 -2.10 -36.99 45.79
CA ASP A 437 -3.02 -36.54 46.81
C ASP A 437 -4.34 -36.06 46.19
N GLN A 438 -5.41 -36.48 46.89
CA GLN A 438 -6.83 -36.37 46.56
C GLN A 438 -7.31 -34.91 46.64
N PRO A 439 -8.44 -34.58 45.97
CA PRO A 439 -8.99 -33.21 46.00
C PRO A 439 -9.81 -33.00 47.30
N PRO A 440 -9.79 -31.81 47.88
CA PRO A 440 -10.72 -31.43 48.94
C PRO A 440 -12.04 -30.93 48.41
N HIS A 441 -13.08 -31.27 49.17
CA HIS A 441 -14.50 -30.96 49.02
C HIS A 441 -14.84 -29.48 49.08
N PRO A 442 -15.99 -29.08 48.49
CA PRO A 442 -16.42 -27.66 48.49
C PRO A 442 -17.25 -27.32 49.73
N ASP A 443 -17.01 -26.17 50.31
CA ASP A 443 -18.02 -25.33 50.94
C ASP A 443 -17.40 -24.00 51.43
N GLN A 444 -17.97 -22.90 51.00
CA GLN A 444 -18.64 -21.86 51.76
C GLN A 444 -18.73 -20.55 50.95
N ARG A 445 -19.94 -20.10 50.90
CA ARG A 445 -20.42 -18.82 50.40
C ARG A 445 -20.01 -17.68 51.34
N ASP A 446 -19.80 -16.49 50.77
CA ASP A 446 -20.49 -15.24 51.10
C ASP A 446 -19.84 -14.07 50.38
N GLY A 447 -20.63 -13.27 49.72
CA GLY A 447 -21.17 -11.99 50.12
C GLY A 447 -20.72 -10.83 49.26
N ARG A 448 -21.56 -10.38 48.31
CA ARG A 448 -21.86 -8.97 47.91
C ARG A 448 -20.71 -7.96 47.70
N GLN A 449 -20.64 -7.29 46.54
CA GLN A 449 -21.33 -6.02 46.34
C GLN A 449 -21.15 -5.48 44.92
N ASP A 450 -22.13 -4.75 44.45
CA ASP A 450 -22.42 -4.13 43.19
C ASP A 450 -21.32 -3.19 42.64
N ALA A 451 -21.12 -3.23 41.32
CA ALA A 451 -20.49 -2.17 40.52
C ALA A 451 -21.28 -1.92 39.21
N PRO A 452 -21.29 -0.69 38.69
CA PRO A 452 -22.33 -0.21 37.78
C PRO A 452 -22.18 -0.70 36.36
N GLN A 453 -23.34 -0.93 35.75
CA GLN A 453 -23.51 -1.21 34.31
C GLN A 453 -23.20 0.02 33.47
N GLY A 454 -22.45 -0.17 32.38
CA GLY A 454 -22.39 0.84 31.34
C GLY A 454 -21.12 0.83 30.50
N ALA A 455 -20.82 -0.26 29.75
CA ALA A 455 -20.07 -0.21 28.50
C ALA A 455 -20.26 -1.55 27.78
N SER A 456 -20.83 -1.51 26.58
CA SER A 456 -20.94 -2.67 25.72
C SER A 456 -19.55 -3.20 25.38
N PRO A 457 -19.28 -4.51 25.48
CA PRO A 457 -17.98 -5.06 25.10
C PRO A 457 -17.83 -5.03 23.58
N LEU A 458 -16.70 -4.51 23.13
CA LEU A 458 -16.21 -4.69 21.74
C LEU A 458 -16.05 -6.20 21.48
N PRO A 459 -16.35 -6.68 20.26
CA PRO A 459 -16.22 -8.09 19.93
C PRO A 459 -14.78 -8.57 20.12
N SER A 460 -14.65 -9.75 20.71
CA SER A 460 -13.38 -10.43 20.92
C SER A 460 -12.69 -10.73 19.58
N VAL A 461 -11.39 -10.47 19.50
CA VAL A 461 -10.54 -10.87 18.37
C VAL A 461 -10.63 -12.40 18.24
N PRO A 462 -10.95 -12.95 17.04
CA PRO A 462 -10.92 -14.38 16.83
C PRO A 462 -9.51 -14.93 17.10
N SER A 463 -9.43 -16.06 17.82
CA SER A 463 -8.17 -16.75 18.05
C SER A 463 -7.67 -17.33 16.74
N LEU A 464 -6.69 -16.66 16.12
CA LEU A 464 -6.02 -17.12 14.91
C LEU A 464 -4.95 -18.14 15.29
N SER A 465 -5.24 -19.43 15.10
CA SER A 465 -4.24 -20.50 15.15
C SER A 465 -3.50 -20.53 13.81
N LEU A 466 -2.43 -19.76 13.70
CA LEU A 466 -1.53 -19.77 12.53
C LEU A 466 -0.30 -20.61 12.85
N SER A 467 -0.20 -21.80 12.25
CA SER A 467 1.02 -22.62 12.28
C SER A 467 1.97 -22.12 11.17
N LEU A 468 3.14 -21.61 11.54
CA LEU A 468 4.20 -21.24 10.60
C LEU A 468 4.95 -22.48 10.12
N PRO A 469 5.26 -22.62 8.82
CA PRO A 469 6.18 -23.66 8.35
C PRO A 469 7.63 -23.32 8.71
N ALA A 470 8.42 -24.35 9.02
CA ALA A 470 9.85 -24.27 9.28
C ALA A 470 10.63 -23.69 8.05
N PRO A 471 11.75 -22.99 8.27
CA PRO A 471 12.53 -22.41 7.19
C PRO A 471 13.15 -23.49 6.28
N PRO A 472 13.20 -23.28 4.96
CA PRO A 472 13.87 -24.22 4.06
C PRO A 472 15.39 -24.14 4.22
N GLY A 473 16.02 -25.33 4.34
CA GLY A 473 17.46 -25.51 4.45
C GLY A 473 18.22 -24.94 3.23
N SER A 474 19.40 -24.42 3.53
CA SER A 474 20.37 -23.90 2.58
C SER A 474 20.87 -25.00 1.61
N GLY A 475 20.77 -24.75 0.30
CA GLY A 475 21.47 -25.50 -0.74
C GLY A 475 20.76 -25.49 -2.09
N GLY A 476 21.30 -24.78 -3.07
CA GLY A 476 20.85 -24.87 -4.46
C GLY A 476 21.35 -23.73 -5.34
N GLU A 477 22.15 -24.09 -6.32
CA GLU A 477 22.89 -23.25 -7.25
C GLU A 477 22.07 -22.30 -8.12
N PHE A 478 22.71 -21.24 -8.53
CA PHE A 478 22.27 -20.11 -9.35
C PHE A 478 22.07 -20.49 -10.84
N GLN A 479 20.95 -20.14 -11.45
CA GLN A 479 20.81 -19.95 -12.92
C GLN A 479 19.94 -18.72 -13.24
N PRO A 480 20.19 -18.00 -14.38
CA PRO A 480 19.79 -16.60 -14.51
C PRO A 480 18.59 -16.31 -15.44
N GLU A 481 18.02 -15.16 -15.24
CA GLU A 481 17.41 -14.15 -16.13
C GLU A 481 15.99 -14.29 -16.71
N GLY A 482 15.20 -15.32 -16.49
CA GLY A 482 13.80 -15.33 -16.96
C GLY A 482 12.74 -15.32 -15.86
N GLU A 483 13.09 -15.75 -14.67
CA GLU A 483 12.18 -16.04 -13.57
C GLU A 483 11.95 -14.87 -12.59
N ASP A 484 12.74 -13.81 -12.66
CA ASP A 484 12.71 -12.72 -11.66
C ASP A 484 11.51 -11.77 -11.82
N ARG A 485 10.94 -11.59 -13.02
CA ARG A 485 9.71 -10.81 -13.21
C ARG A 485 8.50 -11.47 -12.55
N GLN A 486 8.38 -12.77 -12.66
CA GLN A 486 7.30 -13.56 -12.04
C GLN A 486 7.47 -13.64 -10.52
N LYS A 487 8.71 -13.66 -10.00
CA LYS A 487 9.00 -13.66 -8.56
C LYS A 487 8.80 -12.30 -7.89
N GLN A 488 9.04 -11.20 -8.61
CA GLN A 488 8.89 -9.84 -8.09
C GLN A 488 7.42 -9.39 -7.99
N GLN A 489 6.58 -9.79 -8.94
CA GLN A 489 5.13 -9.60 -8.89
C GLN A 489 4.48 -10.52 -7.83
N SER A 490 5.13 -11.60 -7.47
CA SER A 490 4.64 -12.60 -6.52
C SER A 490 4.92 -12.29 -5.05
N ALA A 491 5.51 -11.13 -4.67
CA ALA A 491 5.70 -10.83 -3.24
C ALA A 491 4.36 -10.70 -2.50
N LEU A 492 3.38 -10.02 -3.09
CA LEU A 492 2.00 -9.99 -2.59
C LEU A 492 1.32 -11.36 -2.75
N LEU A 493 1.52 -12.04 -3.89
CA LEU A 493 1.02 -13.39 -4.17
C LEU A 493 1.75 -14.47 -3.37
N GLY A 494 3.05 -14.35 -3.18
CA GLY A 494 3.83 -15.25 -2.34
C GLY A 494 3.41 -15.16 -0.87
N PHE A 495 2.96 -14.00 -0.42
CA PHE A 495 2.32 -13.78 0.86
C PHE A 495 0.96 -14.50 0.90
N LEU A 496 0.06 -14.25 -0.05
CA LEU A 496 -1.26 -14.88 -0.14
C LEU A 496 -1.18 -16.41 -0.34
N THR A 497 -0.16 -16.91 -1.05
CA THR A 497 0.04 -18.34 -1.32
C THR A 497 0.67 -19.06 -0.13
N ARG A 498 1.58 -18.45 0.62
CA ARG A 498 2.16 -19.00 1.86
C ARG A 498 1.10 -19.07 2.97
N TRP A 499 0.29 -18.06 3.09
CA TRP A 499 -0.83 -18.02 4.03
C TRP A 499 -1.87 -19.13 3.76
N ARG A 500 -2.08 -19.53 2.48
CA ARG A 500 -2.96 -20.66 2.10
C ARG A 500 -2.38 -22.04 2.42
N ARG A 501 -1.05 -22.22 2.55
CA ARG A 501 -0.42 -23.51 2.86
C ARG A 501 -0.31 -23.80 4.36
N SER A 502 -0.64 -22.83 5.20
CA SER A 502 -0.65 -22.96 6.66
C SER A 502 -2.05 -23.27 7.25
N ARG A 503 -2.99 -23.69 6.42
CA ARG A 503 -4.29 -24.26 6.85
C ARG A 503 -4.39 -25.74 6.56
#